data_cb566e594e56f724da4f63f59c747235
#
_entry.id   cb566e594e56f724da4f63f59c747235
#
_cell.length_a   1.000
_cell.length_b   1.000
_cell.length_c   1.000
_cell.angle_alpha   90.00
_cell.angle_beta   90.00
_cell.angle_gamma   90.00
#
_symmetry.space_group_name_H-M   'P 1'
#
loop_
_entity.id
_entity.type
_entity.pdbx_description
1 polymer ?
#
loop_
_entity_poly.entity_id
_entity_poly.type
_entity_poly.pdbx_seq_one_letter_code
_entity_poly.pdbx_strand_id
1 'polypeptide(L)'
;KVGLIGIYELKDGLGRQQQVIDTIQEVKDQGAQVIIVSFHWGTEKSNIPDDIQKTLAHLAVDQGADLVVGHHPHVLQGIEKYQGKNIVYSLGNFCFGGNKNPSDKDTMIFQQTFTVENGELVEDDVTNIIPCSLSSESGYNNYQPMVLEGSEKERVLQKIEEFSAALNQ
;
A
#
# COMPACT_ATOMS: atom_id res chain seq x y z
N LYS A 1 -3.01 12.15 -17.34
CA LYS A 1 -3.37 12.59 -15.98
C LYS A 1 -3.35 11.41 -15.03
N VAL A 2 -2.95 11.65 -13.75
CA VAL A 2 -3.01 10.66 -12.68
C VAL A 2 -4.07 11.12 -11.67
N GLY A 3 -5.03 10.26 -11.36
CA GLY A 3 -6.01 10.45 -10.29
C GLY A 3 -5.43 9.88 -8.98
N LEU A 4 -5.33 10.71 -7.96
CA LEU A 4 -4.93 10.29 -6.61
C LEU A 4 -6.12 10.46 -5.67
N ILE A 5 -6.54 9.37 -5.02
CA ILE A 5 -7.70 9.32 -4.15
C ILE A 5 -7.24 8.92 -2.75
N GLY A 6 -7.60 9.69 -1.72
CA GLY A 6 -7.36 9.36 -0.32
C GLY A 6 -8.65 9.00 0.40
N ILE A 7 -8.70 7.84 1.06
CA ILE A 7 -9.88 7.38 1.80
C ILE A 7 -9.49 7.00 3.23
N TYR A 8 -10.17 7.59 4.20
CA TYR A 8 -10.06 7.27 5.61
C TYR A 8 -11.21 6.33 6.02
N GLU A 9 -10.88 5.10 6.43
CA GLU A 9 -11.88 4.05 6.68
C GLU A 9 -12.16 3.79 8.17
N LEU A 10 -11.21 4.01 9.08
CA LEU A 10 -11.20 3.51 10.47
C LEU A 10 -12.48 3.64 11.31
N LYS A 11 -13.48 4.37 10.87
CA LYS A 11 -14.73 4.57 11.60
C LYS A 11 -15.97 3.97 10.94
N ASP A 12 -15.93 3.89 9.62
CA ASP A 12 -17.14 3.61 8.84
C ASP A 12 -17.09 2.23 8.17
N GLY A 13 -15.93 1.58 8.17
CA GLY A 13 -15.74 0.25 7.59
C GLY A 13 -16.26 0.17 6.16
N LEU A 14 -17.10 -0.81 5.87
CA LEU A 14 -17.74 -0.98 4.55
C LEU A 14 -18.70 0.15 4.17
N GLY A 15 -19.06 1.04 5.09
CA GLY A 15 -19.80 2.27 4.76
C GLY A 15 -19.07 3.21 3.80
N ARG A 16 -17.74 2.99 3.58
CA ARG A 16 -16.95 3.73 2.60
C ARG A 16 -17.08 3.24 1.15
N GLN A 17 -17.78 2.14 0.89
CA GLN A 17 -17.92 1.58 -0.46
C GLN A 17 -18.44 2.60 -1.48
N GLN A 18 -19.50 3.35 -1.13
CA GLN A 18 -20.04 4.34 -2.05
C GLN A 18 -19.05 5.47 -2.33
N GLN A 19 -18.28 5.90 -1.32
CA GLN A 19 -17.22 6.90 -1.51
C GLN A 19 -16.14 6.40 -2.47
N VAL A 20 -15.72 5.13 -2.38
CA VAL A 20 -14.76 4.52 -3.31
C VAL A 20 -15.28 4.61 -4.75
N ILE A 21 -16.54 4.20 -4.97
CA ILE A 21 -17.17 4.22 -6.28
C ILE A 21 -17.23 5.64 -6.85
N ASP A 22 -17.77 6.58 -6.08
CA ASP A 22 -18.02 7.95 -6.52
C ASP A 22 -16.71 8.68 -6.84
N THR A 23 -15.68 8.55 -5.96
CA THR A 23 -14.41 9.24 -6.18
C THR A 23 -13.60 8.67 -7.35
N ILE A 24 -13.65 7.36 -7.58
CA ILE A 24 -13.03 6.75 -8.77
C ILE A 24 -13.75 7.22 -10.04
N GLN A 25 -15.08 7.26 -10.04
CA GLN A 25 -15.83 7.76 -11.18
C GLN A 25 -15.51 9.25 -11.45
N GLU A 26 -15.42 10.05 -10.40
CA GLU A 26 -15.09 11.48 -10.53
C GLU A 26 -13.74 11.71 -11.22
N VAL A 27 -12.67 11.00 -10.81
CA VAL A 27 -11.35 11.16 -11.45
C VAL A 27 -11.32 10.63 -12.88
N LYS A 28 -12.11 9.58 -13.19
CA LYS A 28 -12.31 9.09 -14.57
C LYS A 28 -12.96 10.17 -15.45
N ASP A 29 -14.04 10.79 -14.97
CA ASP A 29 -14.75 11.84 -15.68
C ASP A 29 -13.87 13.08 -15.93
N GLN A 30 -12.89 13.31 -15.05
CA GLN A 30 -11.84 14.33 -15.22
C GLN A 30 -10.71 13.89 -16.18
N GLY A 31 -10.78 12.69 -16.74
CA GLY A 31 -9.83 12.15 -17.72
C GLY A 31 -8.53 11.61 -17.09
N ALA A 32 -8.60 11.02 -15.90
CA ALA A 32 -7.48 10.27 -15.35
C ALA A 32 -7.19 9.01 -16.19
N GLN A 33 -5.93 8.78 -16.49
CA GLN A 33 -5.42 7.65 -17.27
C GLN A 33 -4.80 6.58 -16.36
N VAL A 34 -4.40 6.98 -15.15
CA VAL A 34 -3.91 6.13 -14.07
C VAL A 34 -4.63 6.56 -12.81
N ILE A 35 -5.15 5.61 -12.05
CA ILE A 35 -5.90 5.85 -10.81
C ILE A 35 -5.23 5.12 -9.66
N ILE A 36 -4.80 5.87 -8.66
CA ILE A 36 -4.17 5.34 -7.44
C ILE A 36 -5.06 5.68 -6.25
N VAL A 37 -5.45 4.64 -5.49
CA VAL A 37 -6.25 4.81 -4.28
C VAL A 37 -5.39 4.53 -3.05
N SER A 38 -5.30 5.52 -2.17
CA SER A 38 -4.59 5.43 -0.89
C SER A 38 -5.60 5.32 0.25
N PHE A 39 -5.53 4.22 1.00
CA PHE A 39 -6.37 3.99 2.16
C PHE A 39 -5.62 4.20 3.49
N HIS A 40 -6.32 4.73 4.47
CA HIS A 40 -5.93 4.71 5.87
C HIS A 40 -6.92 3.81 6.62
N TRP A 41 -6.54 2.56 6.91
CA TRP A 41 -7.44 1.48 7.27
C TRP A 41 -6.80 0.40 8.15
N GLY A 42 -7.61 -0.59 8.53
CA GLY A 42 -7.14 -1.83 9.16
C GLY A 42 -6.81 -1.69 10.64
N THR A 43 -6.20 -2.71 11.19
CA THR A 43 -5.89 -2.84 12.61
C THR A 43 -4.41 -2.60 12.89
N GLU A 44 -4.08 -1.72 13.85
CA GLU A 44 -2.71 -1.46 14.27
C GLU A 44 -1.99 -2.75 14.67
N LYS A 45 -0.74 -2.90 14.22
CA LYS A 45 0.17 -4.02 14.48
C LYS A 45 -0.30 -5.38 13.95
N SER A 46 -1.33 -5.42 13.11
CA SER A 46 -1.72 -6.62 12.39
C SER A 46 -0.94 -6.71 11.07
N ASN A 47 -0.19 -7.81 10.89
CA ASN A 47 0.49 -8.10 9.62
C ASN A 47 -0.44 -8.77 8.60
N ILE A 48 -1.67 -9.10 8.99
CA ILE A 48 -2.69 -9.71 8.13
C ILE A 48 -3.79 -8.69 7.90
N PRO A 49 -4.10 -8.33 6.64
CA PRO A 49 -5.22 -7.46 6.34
C PRO A 49 -6.55 -8.12 6.72
N ASP A 50 -7.45 -7.32 7.28
CA ASP A 50 -8.80 -7.76 7.62
C ASP A 50 -9.73 -7.80 6.40
N ASP A 51 -10.95 -8.34 6.59
CA ASP A 51 -11.92 -8.50 5.51
C ASP A 51 -12.44 -7.16 4.97
N ILE A 52 -12.43 -6.10 5.78
CA ILE A 52 -12.81 -4.75 5.35
C ILE A 52 -11.76 -4.21 4.39
N GLN A 53 -10.47 -4.34 4.73
CA GLN A 53 -9.36 -3.95 3.86
C GLN A 53 -9.46 -4.67 2.50
N LYS A 54 -9.63 -6.00 2.52
CA LYS A 54 -9.73 -6.81 1.28
C LYS A 54 -10.92 -6.39 0.43
N THR A 55 -12.09 -6.25 1.06
CA THR A 55 -13.33 -5.87 0.34
C THR A 55 -13.21 -4.50 -0.31
N LEU A 56 -12.69 -3.50 0.40
CA LEU A 56 -12.53 -2.15 -0.15
C LEU A 56 -11.43 -2.08 -1.21
N ALA A 57 -10.34 -2.85 -1.04
CA ALA A 57 -9.27 -2.93 -2.04
C ALA A 57 -9.76 -3.54 -3.35
N HIS A 58 -10.45 -4.69 -3.27
CA HIS A 58 -11.02 -5.35 -4.44
C HIS A 58 -12.06 -4.45 -5.11
N LEU A 59 -12.95 -3.81 -4.34
CA LEU A 59 -13.90 -2.83 -4.88
C LEU A 59 -13.19 -1.71 -5.65
N ALA A 60 -12.10 -1.16 -5.09
CA ALA A 60 -11.36 -0.09 -5.77
C ALA A 60 -10.80 -0.56 -7.13
N VAL A 61 -10.23 -1.77 -7.18
CA VAL A 61 -9.74 -2.37 -8.44
C VAL A 61 -10.90 -2.64 -9.40
N ASP A 62 -12.00 -3.23 -8.92
CA ASP A 62 -13.21 -3.48 -9.73
C ASP A 62 -13.79 -2.20 -10.32
N GLN A 63 -13.65 -1.08 -9.63
CA GLN A 63 -14.04 0.24 -10.11
C GLN A 63 -12.97 0.89 -11.00
N GLY A 64 -11.80 0.28 -11.18
CA GLY A 64 -10.77 0.69 -12.13
C GLY A 64 -9.59 1.44 -11.52
N ALA A 65 -9.29 1.20 -10.24
CA ALA A 65 -8.00 1.59 -9.69
C ALA A 65 -6.87 0.74 -10.29
N ASP A 66 -5.76 1.38 -10.65
CA ASP A 66 -4.56 0.74 -11.20
C ASP A 66 -3.57 0.35 -10.11
N LEU A 67 -3.67 0.98 -8.94
CA LEU A 67 -2.89 0.68 -7.75
C LEU A 67 -3.68 1.04 -6.50
N VAL A 68 -3.65 0.15 -5.50
CA VAL A 68 -4.13 0.42 -4.15
C VAL A 68 -2.96 0.39 -3.18
N VAL A 69 -2.84 1.41 -2.33
CA VAL A 69 -1.83 1.48 -1.27
C VAL A 69 -2.47 1.76 0.08
N GLY A 70 -2.04 1.04 1.10
CA GLY A 70 -2.60 1.12 2.44
C GLY A 70 -1.63 1.65 3.49
N HIS A 71 -2.21 2.30 4.50
CA HIS A 71 -1.54 2.89 5.66
C HIS A 71 -2.35 2.63 6.92
N HIS A 72 -1.83 2.92 8.08
CA HIS A 72 -2.37 2.82 9.42
C HIS A 72 -1.93 1.57 10.22
N PRO A 73 -1.80 0.34 9.69
CA PRO A 73 -1.40 -0.77 10.54
C PRO A 73 -0.06 -0.57 11.25
N HIS A 74 0.76 0.40 10.84
CA HIS A 74 2.08 0.71 11.40
C HIS A 74 3.10 -0.42 11.30
N VAL A 75 2.77 -1.47 10.58
CA VAL A 75 3.61 -2.61 10.23
C VAL A 75 3.38 -2.96 8.76
N LEU A 76 4.31 -3.70 8.17
CA LEU A 76 4.13 -4.23 6.83
C LEU A 76 2.99 -5.26 6.79
N GLN A 77 2.19 -5.22 5.73
CA GLN A 77 1.27 -6.28 5.32
C GLN A 77 1.67 -6.79 3.92
N GLY A 78 1.02 -7.84 3.47
CA GLY A 78 1.30 -8.45 2.17
C GLY A 78 0.91 -7.57 0.98
N ILE A 79 1.38 -7.98 -0.19
CA ILE A 79 1.02 -7.42 -1.49
C ILE A 79 0.23 -8.48 -2.23
N GLU A 80 -0.97 -8.12 -2.69
CA GLU A 80 -1.83 -8.99 -3.50
C GLU A 80 -1.82 -8.52 -4.96
N LYS A 81 -1.87 -9.47 -5.89
CA LYS A 81 -2.16 -9.17 -7.29
C LYS A 81 -3.59 -9.60 -7.61
N TYR A 82 -4.52 -8.65 -7.65
CA TYR A 82 -5.94 -8.88 -7.90
C TYR A 82 -6.31 -8.31 -9.28
N GLN A 83 -6.87 -9.14 -10.15
CA GLN A 83 -7.20 -8.80 -11.55
C GLN A 83 -6.05 -8.10 -12.32
N GLY A 84 -4.80 -8.52 -12.04
CA GLY A 84 -3.61 -7.94 -12.66
C GLY A 84 -3.10 -6.65 -11.99
N LYS A 85 -3.85 -6.06 -11.05
CA LYS A 85 -3.46 -4.83 -10.34
C LYS A 85 -2.83 -5.15 -8.98
N ASN A 86 -1.93 -4.29 -8.53
CA ASN A 86 -1.26 -4.46 -7.24
C ASN A 86 -2.07 -3.79 -6.11
N ILE A 87 -2.23 -4.51 -5.01
CA ILE A 87 -2.79 -4.03 -3.75
C ILE A 87 -1.70 -4.17 -2.70
N VAL A 88 -1.15 -3.07 -2.23
CA VAL A 88 -0.16 -3.01 -1.15
C VAL A 88 -0.90 -2.67 0.14
N TYR A 89 -1.24 -3.66 0.95
CA TYR A 89 -2.15 -3.48 2.09
C TYR A 89 -1.61 -2.56 3.19
N SER A 90 -0.31 -2.58 3.47
CA SER A 90 0.36 -1.61 4.34
C SER A 90 1.84 -1.47 4.04
N LEU A 91 2.29 -0.24 3.88
CA LEU A 91 3.71 0.11 3.67
C LEU A 91 4.52 0.12 4.96
N GLY A 92 3.89 -0.01 6.14
CA GLY A 92 4.55 0.22 7.42
C GLY A 92 4.78 1.72 7.71
N ASN A 93 5.64 1.98 8.71
CA ASN A 93 6.02 3.34 9.09
C ASN A 93 7.28 3.79 8.34
N PHE A 94 7.26 4.90 7.63
CA PHE A 94 8.45 5.45 6.98
C PHE A 94 9.01 6.66 7.75
N CYS A 95 8.33 7.81 7.74
CA CYS A 95 8.66 8.97 8.56
C CYS A 95 7.64 9.07 9.70
N PHE A 96 7.91 8.42 10.83
CA PHE A 96 6.94 8.28 11.91
C PHE A 96 7.44 8.83 13.24
N GLY A 97 6.79 9.89 13.73
CA GLY A 97 7.14 10.55 15.00
C GLY A 97 6.37 10.07 16.23
N GLY A 98 5.39 9.17 16.07
CA GLY A 98 4.45 8.79 17.13
C GLY A 98 5.02 7.82 18.19
N ASN A 99 6.17 7.18 17.92
CA ASN A 99 6.78 6.25 18.85
C ASN A 99 8.31 6.37 18.83
N LYS A 100 8.91 6.51 20.02
CA LYS A 100 10.37 6.64 20.19
C LYS A 100 11.13 5.33 19.95
N ASN A 101 10.47 4.19 20.07
CA ASN A 101 11.07 2.89 19.80
C ASN A 101 10.00 1.86 19.44
N PRO A 102 9.43 1.92 18.22
CA PRO A 102 8.49 0.89 17.77
C PRO A 102 9.18 -0.47 17.71
N SER A 103 8.45 -1.52 18.07
CA SER A 103 8.96 -2.90 18.08
C SER A 103 9.26 -3.43 16.68
N ASP A 104 8.49 -2.99 15.69
CA ASP A 104 8.72 -3.27 14.27
C ASP A 104 9.16 -1.99 13.57
N LYS A 105 10.34 -2.02 12.97
CA LYS A 105 10.93 -0.90 12.22
C LYS A 105 10.94 -1.16 10.72
N ASP A 106 10.45 -2.31 10.27
CA ASP A 106 10.44 -2.67 8.87
C ASP A 106 9.41 -1.84 8.10
N THR A 107 9.83 -1.33 6.98
CA THR A 107 9.00 -0.57 6.05
C THR A 107 9.52 -0.76 4.63
N MET A 108 8.82 -0.22 3.64
CA MET A 108 9.26 -0.30 2.26
C MET A 108 8.91 0.97 1.47
N ILE A 109 9.69 1.20 0.41
CA ILE A 109 9.26 2.03 -0.71
C ILE A 109 8.77 1.07 -1.78
N PHE A 110 7.50 1.20 -2.17
CA PHE A 110 6.92 0.49 -3.30
C PHE A 110 6.93 1.41 -4.52
N GLN A 111 7.59 0.97 -5.59
CA GLN A 111 7.63 1.69 -6.85
C GLN A 111 6.86 0.89 -7.91
N GLN A 112 6.04 1.57 -8.69
CA GLN A 112 5.37 1.01 -9.85
C GLN A 112 5.48 1.96 -11.01
N THR A 113 5.83 1.43 -12.18
CA THR A 113 5.92 2.20 -13.42
C THR A 113 4.62 2.02 -14.21
N PHE A 114 4.07 3.13 -14.67
CA PHE A 114 2.92 3.17 -15.54
C PHE A 114 3.32 3.74 -16.90
N THR A 115 3.11 2.99 -17.96
CA THR A 115 3.36 3.43 -19.33
C THR A 115 2.06 3.81 -20.00
N VAL A 116 1.96 5.05 -20.46
CA VAL A 116 0.77 5.58 -21.13
C VAL A 116 1.13 5.96 -22.56
N GLU A 117 0.45 5.37 -23.54
CA GLU A 117 0.61 5.64 -24.97
C GLU A 117 -0.71 6.09 -25.58
N ASN A 118 -0.68 7.18 -26.36
CA ASN A 118 -1.86 7.74 -27.04
C ASN A 118 -3.05 8.03 -26.10
N GLY A 119 -2.77 8.25 -24.81
CA GLY A 119 -3.78 8.54 -23.82
C GLY A 119 -4.32 7.32 -23.06
N GLU A 120 -3.85 6.13 -23.38
CA GLU A 120 -4.26 4.87 -22.74
C GLU A 120 -3.11 4.25 -21.93
N LEU A 121 -3.43 3.68 -20.77
CA LEU A 121 -2.48 2.90 -19.97
C LEU A 121 -2.22 1.56 -20.69
N VAL A 122 -0.96 1.31 -21.07
CA VAL A 122 -0.56 0.11 -21.83
C VAL A 122 0.28 -0.86 -21.01
N GLU A 123 0.92 -0.40 -19.92
CA GLU A 123 1.72 -1.23 -19.04
C GLU A 123 1.71 -0.66 -17.61
N ASP A 124 1.53 -1.52 -16.61
CA ASP A 124 1.49 -1.14 -15.20
C ASP A 124 2.04 -2.22 -14.24
N ASP A 125 2.76 -3.21 -14.75
CA ASP A 125 3.23 -4.35 -13.96
C ASP A 125 4.71 -4.31 -13.57
N VAL A 126 5.45 -3.29 -14.01
CA VAL A 126 6.85 -3.10 -13.61
C VAL A 126 6.91 -2.51 -12.21
N THR A 127 7.30 -3.34 -11.26
CA THR A 127 7.37 -2.97 -9.84
C THR A 127 8.77 -3.16 -9.26
N ASN A 128 9.09 -2.39 -8.22
CA ASN A 128 10.30 -2.54 -7.44
C ASN A 128 9.99 -2.31 -5.95
N ILE A 129 10.39 -3.25 -5.10
CA ILE A 129 10.28 -3.16 -3.66
C ILE A 129 11.64 -2.83 -3.08
N ILE A 130 11.75 -1.71 -2.38
CA ILE A 130 12.96 -1.28 -1.69
C ILE A 130 12.72 -1.41 -0.18
N PRO A 131 13.21 -2.48 0.47
CA PRO A 131 13.11 -2.63 1.90
C PRO A 131 13.85 -1.53 2.64
N CYS A 132 13.21 -1.02 3.66
CA CYS A 132 13.73 0.07 4.49
C CYS A 132 13.51 -0.21 5.97
N SER A 133 14.26 0.48 6.80
CA SER A 133 13.95 0.66 8.22
C SER A 133 13.49 2.10 8.45
N LEU A 134 12.51 2.30 9.32
CA LEU A 134 12.07 3.65 9.72
C LEU A 134 13.14 4.43 10.53
N SER A 135 14.21 3.75 10.94
CA SER A 135 15.31 4.34 11.71
C SER A 135 16.65 3.78 11.26
N SER A 136 17.67 4.61 11.21
CA SER A 136 19.06 4.17 11.02
C SER A 136 19.69 3.61 12.29
N GLU A 137 18.98 3.66 13.44
CA GLU A 137 19.42 3.15 14.74
C GLU A 137 18.57 1.95 15.18
N SER A 138 19.22 0.90 15.66
CA SER A 138 18.53 -0.32 16.10
C SER A 138 17.77 -0.15 17.42
N GLY A 139 18.31 0.62 18.35
CA GLY A 139 17.82 0.76 19.73
C GLY A 139 16.71 1.77 19.94
N TYR A 140 16.50 2.68 19.00
CA TYR A 140 15.47 3.72 19.09
C TYR A 140 15.11 4.25 17.70
N ASN A 141 14.08 5.09 17.63
CA ASN A 141 13.70 5.78 16.42
C ASN A 141 14.38 7.16 16.38
N ASN A 142 15.35 7.31 15.48
CA ASN A 142 16.03 8.60 15.25
C ASN A 142 15.37 9.43 14.14
N TYR A 143 14.21 8.97 13.61
CA TYR A 143 13.43 9.62 12.55
C TYR A 143 14.19 9.79 11.23
N GLN A 144 15.15 8.92 10.96
CA GLN A 144 15.92 8.87 9.73
C GLN A 144 15.74 7.50 9.06
N PRO A 145 14.74 7.35 8.20
CA PRO A 145 14.59 6.11 7.43
C PRO A 145 15.82 5.80 6.60
N MET A 146 16.14 4.52 6.50
CA MET A 146 17.28 4.05 5.69
C MET A 146 16.88 2.86 4.82
N VAL A 147 17.48 2.77 3.65
CA VAL A 147 17.39 1.57 2.80
C VAL A 147 18.18 0.45 3.46
N LEU A 148 17.61 -0.75 3.48
CA LEU A 148 18.26 -1.95 3.99
C LEU A 148 19.08 -2.62 2.91
N GLU A 149 20.24 -3.18 3.30
CA GLU A 149 21.15 -3.91 2.42
C GLU A 149 21.50 -5.29 3.02
N GLY A 150 22.11 -6.16 2.21
CA GLY A 150 22.58 -7.48 2.62
C GLY A 150 21.50 -8.34 3.28
N SER A 151 21.81 -8.99 4.38
CA SER A 151 20.89 -9.91 5.08
C SER A 151 19.62 -9.26 5.60
N GLU A 152 19.66 -7.99 6.00
CA GLU A 152 18.46 -7.28 6.48
C GLU A 152 17.50 -6.97 5.33
N LYS A 153 18.01 -6.63 4.15
CA LYS A 153 17.20 -6.50 2.93
C LYS A 153 16.48 -7.82 2.62
N GLU A 154 17.23 -8.93 2.59
CA GLU A 154 16.68 -10.26 2.28
C GLU A 154 15.63 -10.68 3.32
N ARG A 155 15.89 -10.44 4.60
CA ARG A 155 14.95 -10.72 5.69
C ARG A 155 13.61 -10.00 5.49
N VAL A 156 13.63 -8.71 5.13
CA VAL A 156 12.40 -7.93 4.94
C VAL A 156 11.70 -8.34 3.64
N LEU A 157 12.42 -8.64 2.57
CA LEU A 157 11.82 -9.17 1.34
C LEU A 157 11.11 -10.51 1.60
N GLN A 158 11.75 -11.44 2.32
CA GLN A 158 11.14 -12.70 2.70
C GLN A 158 9.88 -12.48 3.56
N LYS A 159 9.93 -11.56 4.53
CA LYS A 159 8.76 -11.18 5.36
C LYS A 159 7.58 -10.70 4.49
N ILE A 160 7.83 -9.85 3.49
CA ILE A 160 6.80 -9.37 2.57
C ILE A 160 6.25 -10.53 1.72
N GLU A 161 7.12 -11.42 1.25
CA GLU A 161 6.71 -12.60 0.47
C GLU A 161 5.83 -13.55 1.28
N GLU A 162 6.21 -13.85 2.52
CA GLU A 162 5.42 -14.69 3.43
C GLU A 162 4.02 -14.10 3.69
N PHE A 163 3.93 -12.78 3.95
CA PHE A 163 2.64 -12.11 4.13
C PHE A 163 1.82 -12.10 2.84
N SER A 164 2.44 -11.95 1.69
CA SER A 164 1.77 -11.97 0.39
C SER A 164 1.26 -13.35 0.02
N ALA A 165 2.03 -14.41 0.31
CA ALA A 165 1.61 -15.79 0.08
C ALA A 165 0.38 -16.17 0.92
N ALA A 166 0.23 -15.62 2.12
CA ALA A 166 -0.94 -15.87 2.98
C ALA A 166 -2.24 -15.22 2.46
N LEU A 167 -2.17 -14.30 1.50
CA LEU A 167 -3.36 -13.66 0.91
C LEU A 167 -4.00 -14.51 -0.19
N ASN A 168 -3.25 -15.44 -0.79
CA ASN A 168 -3.66 -16.26 -1.92
C ASN A 168 -4.12 -17.67 -1.49
N GLN A 169 -4.39 -17.86 -0.20
CA GLN A 169 -4.95 -19.09 0.37
C GLN A 169 -6.45 -18.88 0.68
#